data_bf013ceb99303a4f58d1071c7db2214f
#
_entry.id   bf013ceb99303a4f58d1071c7db2214f
#
_cell.length_a   1.000
_cell.length_b   1.000
_cell.length_c   1.000
_cell.angle_alpha   90.00
_cell.angle_beta   90.00
_cell.angle_gamma   90.00
#
_symmetry.space_group_name_H-M   'P 1'
#
loop_
_entity.id
_entity.type
_entity.pdbx_description
1 polymer ?
#
loop_
_entity_poly.entity_id
_entity_poly.type
_entity_poly.pdbx_seq_one_letter_code
_entity_poly.pdbx_strand_id
1 'polypeptide(L)'
;MPDLKPTLSVVTATYNAAEVLPQLLASLRAQTDSDFEWVVMDAMSTDGTVELLEQVTDVRLVYRSEPDFGIYDALNKAVKLCSGDYYLVIGADDILAPDAIASYKFWAAESNADIITAAVSIGAASRGGPGGQSWLRGQMAFVTAHAVGSIYKKLLHERPGVGFYSRAYPIAADQLFILRAVKHGASVYVAEFYAGKFGDDGVSSNDLLGALTEFFRIQMQFEWRPAQILLFMLRLLKNTPRLIRRQ
;
A
#
# COMPACT_ATOMS: atom_id res chain seq x y z
N MET A 1 -16.37 -27.89 -7.66
CA MET A 1 -16.80 -26.47 -7.55
C MET A 1 -16.01 -25.74 -8.61
N PRO A 2 -16.60 -24.83 -9.42
CA PRO A 2 -15.78 -24.05 -10.32
C PRO A 2 -14.78 -23.25 -9.47
N ASP A 3 -13.51 -23.32 -9.80
CA ASP A 3 -12.46 -22.47 -9.23
C ASP A 3 -12.79 -21.02 -9.60
N LEU A 4 -13.53 -20.35 -8.71
CA LEU A 4 -13.76 -18.91 -8.81
C LEU A 4 -12.39 -18.25 -8.65
N LYS A 5 -11.87 -17.73 -9.76
CA LYS A 5 -10.64 -16.93 -9.74
C LYS A 5 -10.84 -15.81 -8.71
N PRO A 6 -9.87 -15.56 -7.81
CA PRO A 6 -10.01 -14.49 -6.84
C PRO A 6 -10.21 -13.15 -7.55
N THR A 7 -11.23 -12.41 -7.14
CA THR A 7 -11.46 -11.06 -7.64
C THR A 7 -10.50 -10.09 -6.93
N LEU A 8 -10.03 -9.08 -7.65
CA LEU A 8 -9.10 -8.07 -7.16
C LEU A 8 -9.75 -6.69 -7.16
N SER A 9 -9.67 -5.98 -6.03
CA SER A 9 -10.05 -4.58 -5.90
C SER A 9 -8.81 -3.70 -5.85
N VAL A 10 -8.73 -2.69 -6.70
CA VAL A 10 -7.71 -1.64 -6.63
C VAL A 10 -8.25 -0.52 -5.74
N VAL A 11 -7.48 -0.07 -4.77
CA VAL A 11 -7.91 0.89 -3.74
C VAL A 11 -7.04 2.13 -3.77
N THR A 12 -7.66 3.30 -3.90
CA THR A 12 -6.98 4.60 -3.89
C THR A 12 -7.64 5.55 -2.90
N ALA A 13 -6.83 6.22 -2.09
CA ALA A 13 -7.24 7.39 -1.31
C ALA A 13 -6.80 8.65 -2.05
N THR A 14 -7.70 9.63 -2.22
CA THR A 14 -7.40 10.89 -2.92
C THR A 14 -7.69 12.10 -2.04
N TYR A 15 -6.86 13.12 -2.18
CA TYR A 15 -7.09 14.47 -1.69
C TYR A 15 -6.36 15.47 -2.58
N ASN A 16 -7.11 16.28 -3.33
CA ASN A 16 -6.59 17.24 -4.30
C ASN A 16 -5.57 16.60 -5.26
N ALA A 17 -6.00 15.56 -5.98
CA ALA A 17 -5.16 14.72 -6.82
C ALA A 17 -5.43 14.90 -8.33
N ALA A 18 -6.13 15.97 -8.76
CA ALA A 18 -6.55 16.17 -10.14
C ALA A 18 -5.37 16.18 -11.14
N GLU A 19 -4.19 16.64 -10.71
CA GLU A 19 -3.00 16.71 -11.56
C GLU A 19 -2.40 15.33 -11.83
N VAL A 20 -2.39 14.42 -10.84
CA VAL A 20 -1.70 13.12 -10.91
C VAL A 20 -2.63 11.96 -11.27
N LEU A 21 -3.89 12.03 -10.89
CA LEU A 21 -4.90 10.98 -11.09
C LEU A 21 -5.06 10.51 -12.56
N PRO A 22 -4.93 11.37 -13.59
CA PRO A 22 -5.01 10.92 -14.98
C PRO A 22 -3.97 9.87 -15.39
N GLN A 23 -2.76 9.89 -14.79
CA GLN A 23 -1.73 8.88 -15.07
C GLN A 23 -2.09 7.53 -14.47
N LEU A 24 -2.59 7.51 -13.23
CA LEU A 24 -3.11 6.29 -12.61
C LEU A 24 -4.24 5.72 -13.46
N LEU A 25 -5.24 6.53 -13.82
CA LEU A 25 -6.39 6.09 -14.63
C LEU A 25 -5.95 5.53 -15.98
N ALA A 26 -4.99 6.16 -16.66
CA ALA A 26 -4.42 5.64 -17.90
C ALA A 26 -3.77 4.27 -17.70
N SER A 27 -3.07 4.03 -16.59
CA SER A 27 -2.46 2.74 -16.28
C SER A 27 -3.49 1.65 -15.94
N LEU A 28 -4.61 2.02 -15.32
CA LEU A 28 -5.74 1.11 -15.07
C LEU A 28 -6.45 0.72 -16.39
N ARG A 29 -6.65 1.65 -17.29
CA ARG A 29 -7.20 1.40 -18.64
C ARG A 29 -6.31 0.51 -19.50
N ALA A 30 -4.99 0.58 -19.29
CA ALA A 30 -4.01 -0.20 -20.03
C ALA A 30 -3.83 -1.64 -19.50
N GLN A 31 -4.57 -2.06 -18.46
CA GLN A 31 -4.45 -3.41 -17.93
C GLN A 31 -4.93 -4.47 -18.94
N THR A 32 -4.15 -5.55 -19.10
CA THR A 32 -4.49 -6.69 -19.97
C THR A 32 -5.65 -7.52 -19.42
N ASP A 33 -5.89 -7.50 -18.11
CA ASP A 33 -7.07 -8.08 -17.45
C ASP A 33 -7.91 -6.93 -16.88
N SER A 34 -9.08 -6.71 -17.49
CA SER A 34 -10.03 -5.67 -17.08
C SER A 34 -11.04 -6.12 -16.01
N ASP A 35 -10.99 -7.38 -15.57
CA ASP A 35 -11.88 -7.90 -14.54
C ASP A 35 -11.35 -7.56 -13.15
N PHE A 36 -11.44 -6.29 -12.77
CA PHE A 36 -11.17 -5.74 -11.44
C PHE A 36 -12.15 -4.58 -11.18
N GLU A 37 -12.22 -4.16 -9.94
CA GLU A 37 -12.89 -2.91 -9.57
C GLU A 37 -11.87 -1.89 -9.04
N TRP A 38 -12.15 -0.62 -9.25
CA TRP A 38 -11.39 0.48 -8.68
C TRP A 38 -12.22 1.18 -7.61
N VAL A 39 -11.78 1.16 -6.35
CA VAL A 39 -12.47 1.76 -5.22
C VAL A 39 -11.70 3.00 -4.77
N VAL A 40 -12.31 4.17 -4.89
CA VAL A 40 -11.70 5.47 -4.53
C VAL A 40 -12.42 6.08 -3.34
N MET A 41 -11.66 6.45 -2.31
CA MET A 41 -12.13 7.30 -1.23
C MET A 41 -11.46 8.67 -1.32
N ASP A 42 -12.26 9.68 -1.62
CA ASP A 42 -11.83 11.05 -1.74
C ASP A 42 -12.13 11.83 -0.45
N ALA A 43 -11.16 12.63 0.00
CA ALA A 43 -11.24 13.43 1.22
C ALA A 43 -11.81 14.83 0.99
N MET A 44 -12.95 14.96 0.29
CA MET A 44 -13.58 16.24 -0.04
C MET A 44 -12.66 17.15 -0.87
N SER A 45 -12.07 16.63 -1.93
CA SER A 45 -11.24 17.41 -2.87
C SER A 45 -11.99 18.58 -3.50
N THR A 46 -11.27 19.67 -3.79
CA THR A 46 -11.82 20.90 -4.36
C THR A 46 -11.09 21.37 -5.62
N ASP A 47 -10.21 20.54 -6.17
CA ASP A 47 -9.32 20.86 -7.29
C ASP A 47 -9.76 20.28 -8.64
N GLY A 48 -10.94 19.63 -8.70
CA GLY A 48 -11.43 18.92 -9.89
C GLY A 48 -11.23 17.40 -9.83
N THR A 49 -10.71 16.86 -8.73
CA THR A 49 -10.52 15.40 -8.55
C THR A 49 -11.84 14.64 -8.68
N VAL A 50 -12.90 15.13 -8.02
CA VAL A 50 -14.22 14.47 -8.02
C VAL A 50 -14.83 14.50 -9.40
N GLU A 51 -14.75 15.61 -10.10
CA GLU A 51 -15.23 15.79 -11.47
C GLU A 51 -14.52 14.86 -12.47
N LEU A 52 -13.24 14.59 -12.26
CA LEU A 52 -12.51 13.59 -13.05
C LEU A 52 -13.04 12.17 -12.77
N LEU A 53 -13.32 11.82 -11.52
CA LEU A 53 -13.87 10.51 -11.15
C LEU A 53 -15.28 10.32 -11.76
N GLU A 54 -16.13 11.35 -11.77
CA GLU A 54 -17.47 11.30 -12.35
C GLU A 54 -17.48 11.01 -13.85
N GLN A 55 -16.41 11.36 -14.56
CA GLN A 55 -16.27 11.11 -15.99
C GLN A 55 -15.76 9.71 -16.34
N VAL A 56 -15.39 8.89 -15.36
CA VAL A 56 -14.90 7.52 -15.58
C VAL A 56 -16.09 6.58 -15.81
N THR A 57 -16.22 6.05 -17.02
CA THR A 57 -17.32 5.13 -17.40
C THR A 57 -16.84 3.79 -17.93
N ASP A 58 -15.55 3.65 -18.19
CA ASP A 58 -14.90 2.52 -18.85
C ASP A 58 -14.09 1.61 -17.91
N VAL A 59 -13.99 1.99 -16.64
CA VAL A 59 -13.45 1.16 -15.54
C VAL A 59 -14.57 0.95 -14.53
N ARG A 60 -14.67 -0.24 -13.96
CA ARG A 60 -15.64 -0.50 -12.88
C ARG A 60 -15.24 0.28 -11.63
N LEU A 61 -15.67 1.54 -11.56
CA LEU A 61 -15.36 2.48 -10.48
C LEU A 61 -16.46 2.50 -9.42
N VAL A 62 -16.03 2.43 -8.15
CA VAL A 62 -16.83 2.76 -6.97
C VAL A 62 -16.10 3.88 -6.25
N TYR A 63 -16.71 5.07 -6.13
CA TYR A 63 -16.09 6.17 -5.40
C TYR A 63 -17.02 6.81 -4.39
N ARG A 64 -16.45 7.40 -3.36
CA ARG A 64 -17.13 8.27 -2.40
C ARG A 64 -16.22 9.44 -2.06
N SER A 65 -16.81 10.65 -1.98
CA SER A 65 -16.14 11.84 -1.46
C SER A 65 -16.79 12.22 -0.13
N GLU A 66 -16.01 12.10 0.95
CA GLU A 66 -16.45 12.39 2.31
C GLU A 66 -15.26 12.74 3.21
N PRO A 67 -15.45 13.48 4.33
CA PRO A 67 -14.37 13.77 5.26
C PRO A 67 -13.71 12.51 5.81
N ASP A 68 -12.38 12.55 6.00
CA ASP A 68 -11.63 11.50 6.64
C ASP A 68 -10.66 12.04 7.72
N PHE A 69 -10.00 11.13 8.41
CA PHE A 69 -8.96 11.40 9.41
C PHE A 69 -7.57 11.03 8.88
N GLY A 70 -7.33 11.24 7.59
CA GLY A 70 -6.09 10.92 6.88
C GLY A 70 -6.17 9.62 6.08
N ILE A 71 -5.11 9.36 5.30
CA ILE A 71 -5.04 8.32 4.28
C ILE A 71 -5.49 6.93 4.76
N TYR A 72 -5.13 6.52 5.97
CA TYR A 72 -5.50 5.19 6.49
C TYR A 72 -6.96 5.08 6.92
N ASP A 73 -7.61 6.21 7.24
CA ASP A 73 -9.06 6.22 7.44
C ASP A 73 -9.78 6.03 6.11
N ALA A 74 -9.35 6.76 5.07
CA ALA A 74 -9.85 6.59 3.71
C ALA A 74 -9.64 5.15 3.21
N LEU A 75 -8.44 4.59 3.36
CA LEU A 75 -8.15 3.20 2.98
C LEU A 75 -8.99 2.18 3.73
N ASN A 76 -9.23 2.37 5.03
CA ASN A 76 -10.11 1.49 5.80
C ASN A 76 -11.57 1.52 5.30
N LYS A 77 -12.06 2.69 4.90
CA LYS A 77 -13.38 2.85 4.29
C LYS A 77 -13.43 2.15 2.93
N ALA A 78 -12.40 2.37 2.09
CA ALA A 78 -12.29 1.74 0.78
C ALA A 78 -12.27 0.21 0.86
N VAL A 79 -11.43 -0.37 1.73
CA VAL A 79 -11.34 -1.83 1.94
C VAL A 79 -12.70 -2.43 2.33
N LYS A 80 -13.52 -1.72 3.12
CA LYS A 80 -14.87 -2.18 3.47
C LYS A 80 -15.81 -2.21 2.27
N LEU A 81 -15.61 -1.33 1.28
CA LEU A 81 -16.39 -1.26 0.05
C LEU A 81 -15.95 -2.28 -0.99
N CYS A 82 -14.70 -2.79 -0.90
CA CYS A 82 -14.17 -3.78 -1.84
C CYS A 82 -15.04 -5.04 -1.91
N SER A 83 -15.33 -5.50 -3.11
CA SER A 83 -15.98 -6.78 -3.39
C SER A 83 -14.99 -7.93 -3.63
N GLY A 84 -13.72 -7.61 -3.97
CA GLY A 84 -12.67 -8.57 -4.24
C GLY A 84 -12.21 -9.33 -3.00
N ASP A 85 -11.71 -10.56 -3.21
CA ASP A 85 -11.07 -11.37 -2.16
C ASP A 85 -9.72 -10.79 -1.76
N TYR A 86 -9.06 -10.14 -2.71
CA TYR A 86 -7.81 -9.40 -2.52
C TYR A 86 -8.01 -7.92 -2.85
N TYR A 87 -7.20 -7.10 -2.23
CA TYR A 87 -7.10 -5.69 -2.59
C TYR A 87 -5.64 -5.25 -2.79
N LEU A 88 -5.43 -4.32 -3.72
CA LEU A 88 -4.19 -3.62 -4.01
C LEU A 88 -4.34 -2.16 -3.61
N VAL A 89 -3.48 -1.65 -2.74
CA VAL A 89 -3.42 -0.20 -2.47
C VAL A 89 -2.50 0.45 -3.50
N ILE A 90 -2.99 1.53 -4.12
CA ILE A 90 -2.22 2.31 -5.08
C ILE A 90 -2.40 3.81 -4.81
N GLY A 91 -1.33 4.57 -4.80
CA GLY A 91 -1.37 6.03 -4.71
C GLY A 91 -1.93 6.67 -5.98
N ALA A 92 -2.44 7.88 -5.87
CA ALA A 92 -2.97 8.62 -7.02
C ALA A 92 -1.88 9.00 -8.05
N ASP A 93 -0.61 9.00 -7.62
CA ASP A 93 0.60 9.30 -8.40
C ASP A 93 1.39 8.05 -8.85
N ASP A 94 0.87 6.85 -8.53
CA ASP A 94 1.48 5.57 -8.92
C ASP A 94 1.03 5.14 -10.33
N ILE A 95 1.81 4.23 -10.94
CA ILE A 95 1.52 3.66 -12.25
C ILE A 95 1.65 2.13 -12.17
N LEU A 96 0.59 1.40 -12.54
CA LEU A 96 0.64 -0.05 -12.70
C LEU A 96 1.31 -0.46 -14.01
N ALA A 97 2.05 -1.57 -13.97
CA ALA A 97 2.48 -2.25 -15.19
C ALA A 97 1.26 -2.82 -15.94
N PRO A 98 1.29 -2.91 -17.28
CA PRO A 98 0.11 -3.32 -18.06
C PRO A 98 -0.44 -4.72 -17.74
N ASP A 99 0.38 -5.61 -17.21
CA ASP A 99 0.04 -6.99 -16.84
C ASP A 99 -0.08 -7.21 -15.33
N ALA A 100 -0.03 -6.14 -14.53
CA ALA A 100 0.01 -6.24 -13.07
C ALA A 100 -1.25 -6.93 -12.50
N ILE A 101 -2.44 -6.55 -12.95
CA ILE A 101 -3.71 -7.15 -12.48
C ILE A 101 -3.74 -8.64 -12.83
N ALA A 102 -3.44 -9.01 -14.07
CA ALA A 102 -3.41 -10.40 -14.51
C ALA A 102 -2.40 -11.23 -13.72
N SER A 103 -1.20 -10.68 -13.50
CA SER A 103 -0.13 -11.34 -12.73
C SER A 103 -0.52 -11.53 -11.26
N TYR A 104 -1.09 -10.52 -10.61
CA TYR A 104 -1.56 -10.65 -9.23
C TYR A 104 -2.66 -11.71 -9.10
N LYS A 105 -3.65 -11.72 -10.00
CA LYS A 105 -4.73 -12.71 -10.00
C LYS A 105 -4.20 -14.13 -10.24
N PHE A 106 -3.25 -14.29 -11.17
CA PHE A 106 -2.58 -15.56 -11.41
C PHE A 106 -1.90 -16.08 -10.13
N TRP A 107 -1.04 -15.28 -9.50
CA TRP A 107 -0.32 -15.69 -8.31
C TRP A 107 -1.22 -15.84 -7.07
N ALA A 108 -2.34 -15.11 -7.01
CA ALA A 108 -3.35 -15.32 -5.97
C ALA A 108 -4.00 -16.70 -6.08
N ALA A 109 -4.32 -17.13 -7.31
CA ALA A 109 -4.88 -18.46 -7.57
C ALA A 109 -3.86 -19.58 -7.29
N GLU A 110 -2.62 -19.41 -7.77
CA GLU A 110 -1.57 -20.44 -7.63
C GLU A 110 -1.07 -20.63 -6.20
N SER A 111 -0.81 -19.52 -5.48
CA SER A 111 -0.21 -19.60 -4.15
C SER A 111 -1.25 -19.69 -3.02
N ASN A 112 -2.43 -19.16 -3.23
CA ASN A 112 -3.46 -18.92 -2.21
C ASN A 112 -2.91 -18.21 -0.96
N ALA A 113 -1.79 -17.48 -1.10
CA ALA A 113 -1.15 -16.78 0.00
C ALA A 113 -2.00 -15.60 0.48
N ASP A 114 -1.85 -15.23 1.76
CA ASP A 114 -2.59 -14.11 2.35
C ASP A 114 -2.06 -12.75 1.86
N ILE A 115 -0.77 -12.69 1.55
CA ILE A 115 -0.07 -11.52 1.03
C ILE A 115 0.77 -11.97 -0.17
N ILE A 116 0.65 -11.27 -1.30
CA ILE A 116 1.47 -11.51 -2.48
C ILE A 116 2.22 -10.23 -2.79
N THR A 117 3.53 -10.33 -2.92
CA THR A 117 4.40 -9.18 -3.17
C THR A 117 5.24 -9.38 -4.42
N ALA A 118 5.49 -8.29 -5.17
CA ALA A 118 6.20 -8.29 -6.43
C ALA A 118 7.21 -7.13 -6.51
N ALA A 119 8.03 -7.10 -7.55
CA ALA A 119 9.01 -6.05 -7.76
C ALA A 119 8.33 -4.73 -8.17
N VAL A 120 8.91 -3.61 -7.72
CA VAL A 120 8.50 -2.26 -8.09
C VAL A 120 9.70 -1.41 -8.49
N SER A 121 9.49 -0.32 -9.22
CA SER A 121 10.52 0.70 -9.45
C SER A 121 10.20 2.00 -8.69
N ILE A 122 11.27 2.70 -8.32
CA ILE A 122 11.23 4.03 -7.73
C ILE A 122 12.17 4.90 -8.54
N GLY A 123 11.62 5.89 -9.24
CA GLY A 123 12.42 6.64 -10.22
C GLY A 123 13.04 5.69 -11.27
N ALA A 124 14.34 5.78 -11.48
CA ALA A 124 15.09 4.92 -12.41
C ALA A 124 15.60 3.61 -11.76
N ALA A 125 15.40 3.42 -10.45
CA ALA A 125 15.92 2.26 -9.73
C ALA A 125 14.85 1.19 -9.57
N SER A 126 15.08 -0.01 -10.10
CA SER A 126 14.31 -1.20 -9.72
C SER A 126 14.69 -1.59 -8.30
N ARG A 127 13.69 -1.74 -7.43
CA ARG A 127 13.89 -2.31 -6.10
C ARG A 127 13.47 -3.76 -6.12
N GLY A 128 14.44 -4.63 -5.80
CA GLY A 128 14.21 -6.05 -5.63
C GLY A 128 13.21 -6.35 -4.51
N GLY A 129 12.80 -7.61 -4.46
CA GLY A 129 11.82 -8.12 -3.50
C GLY A 129 12.24 -7.97 -2.03
N PRO A 130 11.40 -8.48 -1.12
CA PRO A 130 11.64 -8.45 0.32
C PRO A 130 12.90 -9.24 0.71
N GLY A 131 13.41 -8.95 1.90
CA GLY A 131 14.52 -9.72 2.44
C GLY A 131 15.19 -9.07 3.64
N GLY A 132 16.09 -9.82 4.28
CA GLY A 132 16.80 -9.42 5.50
C GLY A 132 16.00 -9.71 6.78
N GLN A 133 16.47 -9.18 7.88
CA GLN A 133 15.92 -9.47 9.21
C GLN A 133 14.82 -8.47 9.60
N SER A 134 13.70 -8.95 10.14
CA SER A 134 12.55 -8.12 10.55
C SER A 134 12.91 -7.06 11.60
N TRP A 135 13.78 -7.41 12.54
CA TRP A 135 14.24 -6.49 13.57
C TRP A 135 14.99 -5.26 13.02
N LEU A 136 15.58 -5.38 11.81
CA LEU A 136 16.29 -4.29 11.14
C LEU A 136 15.42 -3.60 10.09
N ARG A 137 14.65 -4.35 9.31
CA ARG A 137 13.95 -3.86 8.12
C ARG A 137 12.43 -3.75 8.28
N GLY A 138 11.86 -4.20 9.40
CA GLY A 138 10.43 -4.20 9.63
C GLY A 138 9.69 -5.00 8.57
N GLN A 139 8.63 -4.42 8.02
CA GLN A 139 7.82 -5.04 6.96
C GLN A 139 8.62 -5.39 5.69
N MET A 140 9.67 -4.64 5.38
CA MET A 140 10.50 -4.90 4.19
C MET A 140 11.29 -6.21 4.25
N ALA A 141 11.23 -6.93 5.36
CA ALA A 141 11.70 -8.31 5.43
C ALA A 141 10.73 -9.28 4.76
N PHE A 142 9.45 -8.91 4.61
CA PHE A 142 8.36 -9.77 4.15
C PHE A 142 7.75 -9.31 2.82
N VAL A 143 7.64 -8.00 2.61
CA VAL A 143 7.04 -7.42 1.41
C VAL A 143 7.95 -6.36 0.79
N THR A 144 7.68 -6.01 -0.47
CA THR A 144 8.34 -4.87 -1.10
C THR A 144 8.01 -3.55 -0.40
N ALA A 145 8.84 -2.53 -0.58
CA ALA A 145 8.81 -1.31 0.22
C ALA A 145 7.58 -0.41 -0.05
N HIS A 146 6.79 -0.67 -1.09
CA HIS A 146 5.71 0.23 -1.54
C HIS A 146 4.41 -0.52 -1.77
N ALA A 147 3.30 0.20 -1.55
CA ALA A 147 1.95 -0.33 -1.58
C ALA A 147 1.60 -0.99 -2.94
N VAL A 148 1.97 -0.35 -4.06
CA VAL A 148 1.73 -0.87 -5.42
C VAL A 148 2.33 -2.27 -5.67
N GLY A 149 3.33 -2.64 -4.88
CA GLY A 149 4.01 -3.93 -4.99
C GLY A 149 3.38 -5.06 -4.18
N SER A 150 2.22 -4.88 -3.55
CA SER A 150 1.65 -5.96 -2.74
C SER A 150 0.13 -5.97 -2.73
N ILE A 151 -0.46 -7.15 -2.86
CA ILE A 151 -1.88 -7.38 -2.63
C ILE A 151 -2.10 -8.16 -1.33
N TYR A 152 -3.25 -7.94 -0.72
CA TYR A 152 -3.61 -8.50 0.57
C TYR A 152 -4.99 -9.16 0.51
N LYS A 153 -5.17 -10.35 1.10
CA LYS A 153 -6.51 -10.90 1.33
C LYS A 153 -7.31 -9.95 2.21
N LYS A 154 -8.51 -9.57 1.77
CA LYS A 154 -9.42 -8.72 2.55
C LYS A 154 -9.72 -9.29 3.94
N LEU A 155 -9.87 -10.60 4.05
CA LEU A 155 -10.11 -11.31 5.30
C LEU A 155 -9.01 -11.15 6.35
N LEU A 156 -7.80 -10.69 5.98
CA LEU A 156 -6.76 -10.39 6.96
C LEU A 156 -7.20 -9.35 8.00
N HIS A 157 -8.04 -8.40 7.62
CA HIS A 157 -8.56 -7.38 8.53
C HIS A 157 -9.47 -7.95 9.63
N GLU A 158 -10.07 -9.10 9.39
CA GLU A 158 -10.97 -9.81 10.33
C GLU A 158 -10.20 -10.82 11.20
N ARG A 159 -8.94 -11.12 10.85
CA ARG A 159 -8.12 -12.07 11.59
C ARG A 159 -7.81 -11.52 12.99
N PRO A 160 -8.03 -12.31 14.07
CA PRO A 160 -7.73 -11.90 15.43
C PRO A 160 -6.29 -11.41 15.59
N GLY A 161 -6.11 -10.22 16.17
CA GLY A 161 -4.80 -9.59 16.37
C GLY A 161 -4.25 -8.78 15.19
N VAL A 162 -4.88 -8.81 14.02
CA VAL A 162 -4.49 -8.01 12.84
C VAL A 162 -5.25 -6.68 12.82
N GLY A 163 -6.54 -6.72 12.51
CA GLY A 163 -7.41 -5.53 12.47
C GLY A 163 -7.17 -4.62 11.26
N PHE A 164 -7.87 -3.50 11.22
CA PHE A 164 -7.73 -2.46 10.20
C PHE A 164 -6.50 -1.58 10.41
N TYR A 165 -6.17 -0.73 9.43
CA TYR A 165 -5.10 0.27 9.55
C TYR A 165 -5.36 1.19 10.76
N SER A 166 -4.34 1.35 11.60
CA SER A 166 -4.49 2.05 12.87
C SER A 166 -4.31 3.56 12.71
N ARG A 167 -5.29 4.35 13.14
CA ARG A 167 -5.19 5.83 13.17
C ARG A 167 -4.10 6.37 14.11
N ALA A 168 -3.57 5.54 15.01
CA ALA A 168 -2.45 5.93 15.89
C ALA A 168 -1.09 6.00 15.16
N TYR A 169 -1.07 5.62 13.87
CA TYR A 169 0.11 5.60 12.99
C TYR A 169 -0.27 6.21 11.64
N PRO A 170 -0.38 7.55 11.56
CA PRO A 170 -0.83 8.24 10.35
C PRO A 170 0.12 8.10 9.14
N ILE A 171 1.38 7.69 9.35
CA ILE A 171 2.39 7.53 8.29
C ILE A 171 2.71 6.06 7.99
N ALA A 172 2.62 5.17 8.99
CA ALA A 172 3.14 3.80 8.90
C ALA A 172 2.15 2.73 9.38
N ALA A 173 0.83 2.99 9.30
CA ALA A 173 -0.17 1.99 9.72
C ALA A 173 -0.16 0.73 8.85
N ASP A 174 0.26 0.82 7.58
CA ASP A 174 0.52 -0.31 6.69
C ASP A 174 1.61 -1.25 7.24
N GLN A 175 2.71 -0.68 7.77
CA GLN A 175 3.77 -1.45 8.40
C GLN A 175 3.26 -2.23 9.61
N LEU A 176 2.46 -1.56 10.45
CA LEU A 176 1.86 -2.22 11.62
C LEU A 176 0.92 -3.35 11.19
N PHE A 177 0.08 -3.11 10.17
CA PHE A 177 -0.83 -4.11 9.61
C PHE A 177 -0.06 -5.33 9.11
N ILE A 178 0.97 -5.15 8.30
CA ILE A 178 1.76 -6.25 7.71
C ILE A 178 2.47 -7.05 8.82
N LEU A 179 3.12 -6.37 9.78
CA LEU A 179 3.81 -7.05 10.87
C LEU A 179 2.83 -7.82 11.77
N ARG A 180 1.64 -7.29 12.04
CA ARG A 180 0.59 -8.02 12.74
C ARG A 180 0.12 -9.22 11.93
N ALA A 181 -0.16 -9.05 10.64
CA ALA A 181 -0.60 -10.14 9.78
C ALA A 181 0.40 -11.29 9.80
N VAL A 182 1.69 -11.03 9.57
CA VAL A 182 2.75 -12.04 9.59
C VAL A 182 2.89 -12.69 10.97
N LYS A 183 2.88 -11.90 12.05
CA LYS A 183 2.95 -12.43 13.42
C LYS A 183 1.78 -13.36 13.76
N HIS A 184 0.60 -13.09 13.19
CA HIS A 184 -0.59 -13.91 13.36
C HIS A 184 -0.77 -14.96 12.25
N GLY A 185 0.33 -15.37 11.62
CA GLY A 185 0.39 -16.53 10.73
C GLY A 185 -0.08 -16.25 9.29
N ALA A 186 -0.07 -14.98 8.83
CA ALA A 186 -0.31 -14.71 7.42
C ALA A 186 0.82 -15.29 6.56
N SER A 187 0.44 -16.03 5.51
CA SER A 187 1.36 -16.51 4.50
C SER A 187 1.74 -15.38 3.53
N VAL A 188 3.03 -15.31 3.18
CA VAL A 188 3.56 -14.33 2.22
C VAL A 188 4.17 -15.08 1.04
N TYR A 189 3.79 -14.69 -0.17
CA TYR A 189 4.37 -15.20 -1.41
C TYR A 189 5.08 -14.08 -2.17
N VAL A 190 6.32 -14.32 -2.58
CA VAL A 190 7.11 -13.38 -3.40
C VAL A 190 6.99 -13.80 -4.85
N ALA A 191 6.25 -13.02 -5.62
CA ALA A 191 5.98 -13.31 -7.02
C ALA A 191 7.03 -12.67 -7.94
N GLU A 192 7.39 -13.38 -9.01
CA GLU A 192 8.43 -12.94 -9.94
C GLU A 192 7.82 -12.17 -11.13
N PHE A 193 7.35 -10.95 -10.87
CA PHE A 193 6.93 -10.01 -11.91
C PHE A 193 7.14 -8.56 -11.46
N TYR A 194 6.98 -7.64 -12.39
CA TYR A 194 7.07 -6.20 -12.15
C TYR A 194 5.66 -5.61 -12.02
N ALA A 195 5.32 -5.09 -10.84
CA ALA A 195 3.98 -4.59 -10.55
C ALA A 195 3.74 -3.15 -11.01
N GLY A 196 4.77 -2.29 -11.00
CA GLY A 196 4.59 -0.92 -11.39
C GLY A 196 5.62 0.05 -10.83
N LYS A 197 5.40 1.33 -11.11
CA LYS A 197 6.24 2.44 -10.66
C LYS A 197 5.55 3.16 -9.51
N PHE A 198 6.31 3.41 -8.45
CA PHE A 198 5.89 4.24 -7.31
C PHE A 198 6.17 5.72 -7.59
N GLY A 199 5.19 6.58 -7.26
CA GLY A 199 5.32 8.04 -7.31
C GLY A 199 6.26 8.57 -6.21
N ASP A 200 6.84 9.76 -6.42
CA ASP A 200 7.86 10.31 -5.52
C ASP A 200 7.26 11.22 -4.41
N ASP A 201 5.96 11.56 -4.45
CA ASP A 201 5.34 12.60 -3.61
C ASP A 201 4.57 12.08 -2.38
N GLY A 202 4.86 10.86 -1.93
CA GLY A 202 4.17 10.23 -0.80
C GLY A 202 4.36 10.95 0.55
N VAL A 203 3.36 10.83 1.47
CA VAL A 203 3.34 11.43 2.82
C VAL A 203 4.59 11.07 3.63
N SER A 204 5.08 9.84 3.53
CA SER A 204 6.29 9.36 4.22
C SER A 204 7.58 10.04 3.75
N SER A 205 7.58 10.59 2.53
CA SER A 205 8.71 11.37 2.00
C SER A 205 8.76 12.76 2.65
N ASN A 206 7.63 13.32 3.01
CA ASN A 206 7.50 14.70 3.51
C ASN A 206 7.77 14.82 5.01
N ASP A 207 7.42 13.81 5.82
CA ASP A 207 7.68 13.79 7.27
C ASP A 207 8.64 12.63 7.65
N LEU A 208 9.92 12.87 7.42
CA LEU A 208 10.97 11.89 7.74
C LEU A 208 11.05 11.57 9.24
N LEU A 209 10.90 12.58 10.11
CA LEU A 209 11.00 12.38 11.57
C LEU A 209 9.80 11.59 12.09
N GLY A 210 8.60 11.92 11.64
CA GLY A 210 7.38 11.16 11.91
C GLY A 210 7.51 9.71 11.46
N ALA A 211 7.97 9.48 10.22
CA ALA A 211 8.17 8.13 9.69
C ALA A 211 9.17 7.31 10.50
N LEU A 212 10.32 7.89 10.89
CA LEU A 212 11.31 7.22 11.75
C LEU A 212 10.75 6.91 13.14
N THR A 213 9.99 7.83 13.71
CA THR A 213 9.38 7.69 15.04
C THR A 213 8.29 6.60 15.03
N GLU A 214 7.42 6.59 14.03
CA GLU A 214 6.38 5.56 13.91
C GLU A 214 6.98 4.19 13.64
N PHE A 215 7.98 4.10 12.75
CA PHE A 215 8.72 2.85 12.54
C PHE A 215 9.31 2.33 13.85
N PHE A 216 9.96 3.18 14.63
CA PHE A 216 10.51 2.81 15.95
C PHE A 216 9.42 2.32 16.92
N ARG A 217 8.32 3.07 17.06
CA ARG A 217 7.19 2.71 17.94
C ARG A 217 6.58 1.36 17.55
N ILE A 218 6.49 1.07 16.25
CA ILE A 218 6.00 -0.21 15.74
C ILE A 218 6.98 -1.31 16.08
N GLN A 219 8.27 -1.16 15.77
CA GLN A 219 9.29 -2.17 16.06
C GLN A 219 9.40 -2.51 17.55
N MET A 220 9.18 -1.53 18.44
CA MET A 220 9.14 -1.73 19.89
C MET A 220 8.03 -2.69 20.36
N GLN A 221 7.01 -2.95 19.55
CA GLN A 221 5.94 -3.90 19.86
C GLN A 221 6.29 -5.35 19.50
N PHE A 222 7.19 -5.54 18.53
CA PHE A 222 7.48 -6.85 17.94
C PHE A 222 8.87 -7.37 18.28
N GLU A 223 9.83 -6.48 18.54
CA GLU A 223 11.24 -6.80 18.57
C GLU A 223 11.89 -6.43 19.93
N TRP A 224 13.11 -6.90 20.13
CA TRP A 224 13.87 -6.64 21.36
C TRP A 224 14.13 -5.14 21.56
N ARG A 225 13.50 -4.57 22.57
CA ARG A 225 13.45 -3.13 22.82
C ARG A 225 14.81 -2.42 22.89
N PRO A 226 15.84 -2.94 23.63
CA PRO A 226 17.13 -2.26 23.68
C PRO A 226 17.80 -2.12 22.31
N ALA A 227 17.71 -3.15 21.45
CA ALA A 227 18.23 -3.06 20.09
C ALA A 227 17.49 -2.01 19.26
N GLN A 228 16.16 -1.91 19.41
CA GLN A 228 15.37 -0.92 18.67
C GLN A 228 15.70 0.52 19.11
N ILE A 229 15.96 0.75 20.40
CA ILE A 229 16.41 2.06 20.89
C ILE A 229 17.75 2.43 20.24
N LEU A 230 18.73 1.52 20.25
CA LEU A 230 20.03 1.75 19.62
C LEU A 230 19.88 2.03 18.11
N LEU A 231 19.07 1.22 17.40
CA LEU A 231 18.83 1.40 15.97
C LEU A 231 18.13 2.74 15.67
N PHE A 232 17.22 3.17 16.51
CA PHE A 232 16.55 4.47 16.33
C PHE A 232 17.55 5.62 16.46
N MET A 233 18.42 5.60 17.47
CA MET A 233 19.49 6.60 17.62
C MET A 233 20.42 6.63 16.41
N LEU A 234 20.84 5.46 15.91
CA LEU A 234 21.70 5.36 14.72
C LEU A 234 20.99 5.89 13.45
N ARG A 235 19.69 5.63 13.30
CA ARG A 235 18.89 6.16 12.19
C ARG A 235 18.73 7.68 12.26
N LEU A 236 18.51 8.24 13.45
CA LEU A 236 18.48 9.69 13.65
C LEU A 236 19.81 10.32 13.25
N LEU A 237 20.93 9.81 13.77
CA LEU A 237 22.27 10.28 13.44
C LEU A 237 22.54 10.23 11.92
N LYS A 238 22.23 9.11 11.28
CA LYS A 238 22.39 8.95 9.82
C LYS A 238 21.57 9.97 9.01
N ASN A 239 20.39 10.32 9.48
CA ASN A 239 19.46 11.22 8.78
C ASN A 239 19.56 12.69 9.23
N THR A 240 20.40 13.02 10.21
CA THR A 240 20.60 14.40 10.71
C THR A 240 20.78 15.43 9.58
N PRO A 241 21.59 15.19 8.52
CA PRO A 241 21.76 16.19 7.45
C PRO A 241 20.47 16.47 6.67
N ARG A 242 19.56 15.46 6.55
CA ARG A 242 18.27 15.62 5.87
C ARG A 242 17.24 16.30 6.78
N LEU A 243 17.29 16.03 8.08
CA LEU A 243 16.39 16.63 9.07
C LEU A 243 16.67 18.13 9.24
N ILE A 244 17.95 18.56 9.20
CA ILE A 244 18.33 19.98 9.32
C ILE A 244 18.01 20.77 8.04
N ARG A 245 18.15 20.17 6.85
CA ARG A 245 17.90 20.87 5.56
C ARG A 245 16.42 21.14 5.26
N ARG A 246 15.51 20.51 6.00
CA ARG A 246 14.05 20.62 5.79
C ARG A 246 13.36 21.54 6.81
N GLN A 247 14.10 22.20 7.71
CA GLN A 247 13.66 23.35 8.51
C GLN A 247 13.98 24.65 7.78
#